data_698dadc2c0c5ca2884801bacbd0b99a0
#
_entry.id   698dadc2c0c5ca2884801bacbd0b99a0
#
_cell.length_a   1.000
_cell.length_b   1.000
_cell.length_c   1.000
_cell.angle_alpha   90.00
_cell.angle_beta   90.00
_cell.angle_gamma   90.00
#
_symmetry.space_group_name_H-M   'P 1'
#
loop_
_entity.id
_entity.type
_entity.pdbx_description
1 polymer ?
#
loop_
_entity_poly.entity_id
_entity_poly.type
_entity_poly.pdbx_seq_one_letter_code
_entity_poly.pdbx_strand_id
1 'polypeptide(L)'
;MMSFSRDIKGVIFDVDGVLLDSLEIWTDLGARYLISIGKSPEEGLADILFSMSMEQGAEYLKENYGIDRSEEDIVTGLRNMLRDFYYYEVQAKPGADQLLRAAGDAGISITAATSSPREHIERALERNGLLGYISRMFTNSEVGKSKHFPDIYNAAASYMRTAPEETVVFEDSLYALKTVASAGYHTVGVADCKGEPDQDGLREAADIYISELSEAARIFDPAR
;
A
#
# COMPACT_ATOMS: atom_id res chain seq x y z
N MET A 1 9.26 18.23 16.63
CA MET A 1 8.17 17.69 17.42
C MET A 1 7.10 17.31 16.42
N MET A 2 6.82 16.00 16.21
CA MET A 2 5.81 15.53 15.26
C MET A 2 4.43 15.71 15.87
N SER A 3 3.70 16.77 15.52
CA SER A 3 2.32 16.97 15.93
C SER A 3 1.58 17.82 14.92
N PHE A 4 0.33 17.51 14.70
CA PHE A 4 -0.56 18.34 13.88
C PHE A 4 -1.16 19.46 14.73
N SER A 5 -1.55 20.56 14.09
CA SER A 5 -2.09 21.75 14.75
C SER A 5 -3.54 21.62 15.24
N ARG A 6 -4.20 20.52 14.93
CA ARG A 6 -5.61 20.22 15.27
C ARG A 6 -5.73 18.81 15.86
N ASP A 7 -6.81 18.59 16.61
CA ASP A 7 -7.15 17.26 17.13
C ASP A 7 -7.50 16.32 15.98
N ILE A 8 -6.65 15.32 15.76
CA ILE A 8 -6.90 14.26 14.77
C ILE A 8 -7.98 13.33 15.32
N LYS A 9 -9.03 13.08 14.52
CA LYS A 9 -10.15 12.19 14.86
C LYS A 9 -10.21 10.96 13.97
N GLY A 10 -9.60 11.02 12.79
CA GLY A 10 -9.55 9.92 11.84
C GLY A 10 -8.17 9.69 11.27
N VAL A 11 -7.87 8.44 10.95
CA VAL A 11 -6.67 8.06 10.21
C VAL A 11 -7.02 7.12 9.07
N ILE A 12 -6.40 7.36 7.94
CA ILE A 12 -6.51 6.52 6.75
C ILE A 12 -5.12 5.99 6.44
N PHE A 13 -4.96 4.68 6.42
CA PHE A 13 -3.72 4.05 6.01
C PHE A 13 -3.83 3.53 4.58
N ASP A 14 -2.87 3.85 3.73
CA ASP A 14 -2.57 2.93 2.64
C ASP A 14 -2.08 1.60 3.22
N VAL A 15 -2.08 0.55 2.41
CA VAL A 15 -1.75 -0.79 2.88
C VAL A 15 -0.42 -1.27 2.33
N ASP A 16 -0.28 -1.28 1.00
CA ASP A 16 0.93 -1.75 0.34
C ASP A 16 2.05 -0.72 0.49
N GLY A 17 3.19 -1.11 1.05
CA GLY A 17 4.28 -0.16 1.35
C GLY A 17 4.09 0.69 2.61
N VAL A 18 2.88 0.66 3.23
CA VAL A 18 2.60 1.35 4.49
C VAL A 18 2.40 0.37 5.64
N LEU A 19 1.35 -0.44 5.62
CA LEU A 19 1.09 -1.44 6.67
C LEU A 19 1.73 -2.79 6.38
N LEU A 20 1.86 -3.15 5.09
CA LEU A 20 2.46 -4.39 4.62
C LEU A 20 3.76 -4.12 3.84
N ASP A 21 4.78 -4.96 4.05
CA ASP A 21 6.02 -4.97 3.26
C ASP A 21 5.78 -5.77 1.97
N SER A 22 4.97 -5.22 1.08
CA SER A 22 4.43 -5.92 -0.09
C SER A 22 5.01 -5.46 -1.42
N LEU A 23 5.75 -4.35 -1.48
CA LEU A 23 6.14 -3.76 -2.76
C LEU A 23 7.12 -4.59 -3.57
N GLU A 24 7.92 -5.42 -2.91
CA GLU A 24 8.90 -6.30 -3.58
C GLU A 24 8.24 -7.28 -4.57
N ILE A 25 7.02 -7.76 -4.28
CA ILE A 25 6.34 -8.71 -5.18
C ILE A 25 6.12 -8.12 -6.59
N TRP A 26 5.91 -6.82 -6.70
CA TRP A 26 5.66 -6.18 -7.98
C TRP A 26 6.88 -6.14 -8.91
N THR A 27 8.08 -6.16 -8.32
CA THR A 27 9.35 -6.27 -9.06
C THR A 27 9.76 -7.73 -9.27
N ASP A 28 9.41 -8.62 -8.36
CA ASP A 28 9.84 -10.02 -8.34
C ASP A 28 8.88 -11.00 -9.04
N LEU A 29 7.64 -10.62 -9.29
CA LEU A 29 6.57 -11.53 -9.72
C LEU A 29 6.95 -12.34 -10.96
N GLY A 30 7.51 -11.69 -11.98
CA GLY A 30 7.95 -12.35 -13.21
C GLY A 30 9.09 -13.33 -12.98
N ALA A 31 10.07 -12.96 -12.15
CA ALA A 31 11.18 -13.81 -11.79
C ALA A 31 10.74 -15.05 -10.99
N ARG A 32 9.87 -14.84 -9.99
CA ARG A 32 9.27 -15.93 -9.21
C ARG A 32 8.50 -16.91 -10.10
N TYR A 33 7.73 -16.38 -11.06
CA TYR A 33 6.99 -17.22 -12.00
C TYR A 33 7.92 -18.08 -12.85
N LEU A 34 8.98 -17.50 -13.43
CA LEU A 34 9.96 -18.23 -14.22
C LEU A 34 10.64 -19.35 -13.39
N ILE A 35 11.08 -19.03 -12.17
CA ILE A 35 11.68 -20.01 -11.26
C ILE A 35 10.71 -21.16 -10.98
N SER A 36 9.42 -20.85 -10.75
CA SER A 36 8.41 -21.86 -10.45
C SER A 36 8.18 -22.89 -11.57
N ILE A 37 8.49 -22.49 -12.82
CA ILE A 37 8.40 -23.36 -14.00
C ILE A 37 9.78 -23.88 -14.47
N GLY A 38 10.83 -23.74 -13.64
CA GLY A 38 12.16 -24.25 -13.91
C GLY A 38 12.99 -23.43 -14.92
N LYS A 39 12.63 -22.16 -15.11
CA LYS A 39 13.37 -21.20 -15.94
C LYS A 39 14.21 -20.28 -15.05
N SER A 40 15.30 -19.77 -15.59
CA SER A 40 16.15 -18.79 -14.90
C SER A 40 15.85 -17.38 -15.41
N PRO A 41 15.44 -16.44 -14.55
CA PRO A 41 15.27 -15.05 -14.95
C PRO A 41 16.62 -14.42 -15.31
N GLU A 42 16.61 -13.53 -16.30
CA GLU A 42 17.78 -12.71 -16.67
C GLU A 42 17.90 -11.50 -15.74
N GLU A 43 19.10 -10.96 -15.64
CA GLU A 43 19.36 -9.71 -14.93
C GLU A 43 18.60 -8.56 -15.62
N GLY A 44 17.95 -7.68 -14.83
CA GLY A 44 17.17 -6.57 -15.34
C GLY A 44 15.73 -6.92 -15.77
N LEU A 45 15.27 -8.17 -15.58
CA LEU A 45 13.90 -8.57 -15.92
C LEU A 45 12.85 -7.68 -15.21
N ALA A 46 13.09 -7.29 -13.96
CA ALA A 46 12.21 -6.42 -13.21
C ALA A 46 11.98 -5.07 -13.91
N ASP A 47 13.05 -4.43 -14.39
CA ASP A 47 12.99 -3.15 -15.10
C ASP A 47 12.22 -3.26 -16.42
N ILE A 48 12.38 -4.38 -17.12
CA ILE A 48 11.67 -4.65 -18.37
C ILE A 48 10.17 -4.77 -18.12
N LEU A 49 9.77 -5.52 -17.09
CA LEU A 49 8.37 -5.78 -16.79
C LEU A 49 7.67 -4.61 -16.07
N PHE A 50 8.42 -3.70 -15.47
CA PHE A 50 7.90 -2.63 -14.60
C PHE A 50 6.81 -1.76 -15.26
N SER A 51 6.97 -1.46 -16.55
CA SER A 51 6.02 -0.62 -17.30
C SER A 51 4.93 -1.40 -18.04
N MET A 52 4.94 -2.73 -17.97
CA MET A 52 4.03 -3.61 -18.70
C MET A 52 2.76 -3.91 -17.92
N SER A 53 1.64 -4.05 -18.60
CA SER A 53 0.49 -4.71 -18.01
C SER A 53 0.80 -6.19 -17.74
N MET A 54 -0.01 -6.86 -16.93
CA MET A 54 0.18 -8.29 -16.64
C MET A 54 0.09 -9.14 -17.94
N GLU A 55 -0.77 -8.76 -18.86
CA GLU A 55 -0.94 -9.39 -20.17
C GLU A 55 0.30 -9.19 -21.06
N GLN A 56 0.82 -7.95 -21.13
CA GLN A 56 2.05 -7.65 -21.87
C GLN A 56 3.27 -8.36 -21.24
N GLY A 57 3.33 -8.41 -19.92
CA GLY A 57 4.37 -9.17 -19.20
C GLY A 57 4.30 -10.68 -19.50
N ALA A 58 3.09 -11.24 -19.59
CA ALA A 58 2.90 -12.65 -19.94
C ALA A 58 3.33 -12.97 -21.38
N GLU A 59 2.98 -12.09 -22.34
CA GLU A 59 3.44 -12.17 -23.73
C GLU A 59 4.98 -12.12 -23.80
N TYR A 60 5.60 -11.13 -23.13
CA TYR A 60 7.04 -11.00 -23.04
C TYR A 60 7.72 -12.26 -22.49
N LEU A 61 7.22 -12.77 -21.36
CA LEU A 61 7.76 -13.98 -20.72
C LEU A 61 7.65 -15.20 -21.64
N LYS A 62 6.52 -15.37 -22.34
CA LYS A 62 6.29 -16.45 -23.27
C LYS A 62 7.31 -16.44 -24.42
N GLU A 63 7.48 -15.29 -25.07
CA GLU A 63 8.33 -15.15 -26.24
C GLU A 63 9.82 -15.28 -25.88
N ASN A 64 10.27 -14.59 -24.83
CA ASN A 64 11.69 -14.49 -24.51
C ASN A 64 12.23 -15.71 -23.75
N TYR A 65 11.36 -16.44 -23.03
CA TYR A 65 11.76 -17.63 -22.26
C TYR A 65 11.25 -18.94 -22.86
N GLY A 66 10.62 -18.93 -24.03
CA GLY A 66 10.14 -20.13 -24.72
C GLY A 66 9.19 -20.96 -23.84
N ILE A 67 8.17 -20.31 -23.27
CA ILE A 67 7.19 -20.95 -22.39
C ILE A 67 6.11 -21.62 -23.25
N ASP A 68 5.99 -22.94 -23.17
CA ASP A 68 4.99 -23.73 -23.88
C ASP A 68 3.66 -23.74 -23.06
N ARG A 69 3.07 -22.55 -22.93
CA ARG A 69 1.74 -22.30 -22.31
C ARG A 69 1.06 -21.18 -23.07
N SER A 70 -0.28 -21.07 -22.94
CA SER A 70 -1.01 -19.91 -23.44
C SER A 70 -0.70 -18.66 -22.60
N GLU A 71 -0.86 -17.48 -23.15
CA GLU A 71 -0.71 -16.23 -22.40
C GLU A 71 -1.71 -16.15 -21.24
N GLU A 72 -2.93 -16.63 -21.44
CA GLU A 72 -3.97 -16.72 -20.41
C GLU A 72 -3.53 -17.62 -19.24
N ASP A 73 -2.86 -18.76 -19.51
CA ASP A 73 -2.31 -19.64 -18.46
C ASP A 73 -1.18 -18.94 -17.71
N ILE A 74 -0.34 -18.16 -18.39
CA ILE A 74 0.76 -17.41 -17.75
C ILE A 74 0.18 -16.31 -16.85
N VAL A 75 -0.78 -15.52 -17.34
CA VAL A 75 -1.49 -14.50 -16.57
C VAL A 75 -2.16 -15.12 -15.35
N THR A 76 -2.82 -16.25 -15.53
CA THR A 76 -3.44 -16.99 -14.42
C THR A 76 -2.41 -17.44 -13.39
N GLY A 77 -1.26 -17.93 -13.85
CA GLY A 77 -0.14 -18.29 -12.99
C GLY A 77 0.43 -17.11 -12.18
N LEU A 78 0.63 -15.97 -12.82
CA LEU A 78 1.08 -14.74 -12.19
C LEU A 78 0.06 -14.24 -11.13
N ARG A 79 -1.23 -14.24 -11.47
CA ARG A 79 -2.31 -13.84 -10.54
C ARG A 79 -2.40 -14.78 -9.33
N ASN A 80 -2.27 -16.08 -9.55
CA ASN A 80 -2.26 -17.05 -8.45
C ASN A 80 -1.04 -16.84 -7.54
N MET A 81 0.13 -16.57 -8.10
CA MET A 81 1.34 -16.31 -7.32
C MET A 81 1.22 -15.02 -6.51
N LEU A 82 0.66 -13.97 -7.10
CA LEU A 82 0.38 -12.72 -6.39
C LEU A 82 -0.62 -12.95 -5.24
N ARG A 83 -1.70 -13.69 -5.48
CA ARG A 83 -2.66 -14.09 -4.44
C ARG A 83 -1.96 -14.84 -3.31
N ASP A 84 -1.15 -15.86 -3.65
CA ASP A 84 -0.49 -16.72 -2.68
C ASP A 84 0.52 -15.94 -1.83
N PHE A 85 1.19 -14.96 -2.41
CA PHE A 85 2.04 -14.03 -1.68
C PHE A 85 1.24 -13.28 -0.58
N TYR A 86 0.12 -12.67 -0.91
CA TYR A 86 -0.72 -12.00 0.10
C TYR A 86 -1.29 -12.97 1.14
N TYR A 87 -1.68 -14.16 0.70
CA TYR A 87 -2.33 -15.13 1.58
C TYR A 87 -1.38 -15.77 2.57
N TYR A 88 -0.11 -15.99 2.17
CA TYR A 88 0.79 -16.87 2.92
C TYR A 88 2.14 -16.24 3.28
N GLU A 89 2.63 -15.23 2.55
CA GLU A 89 4.01 -14.77 2.67
C GLU A 89 4.13 -13.37 3.28
N VAL A 90 3.45 -12.36 2.71
CA VAL A 90 3.65 -10.94 3.05
C VAL A 90 3.59 -10.69 4.55
N GLN A 91 4.53 -9.90 5.07
CA GLN A 91 4.58 -9.54 6.48
C GLN A 91 4.10 -8.09 6.70
N ALA A 92 3.63 -7.80 7.91
CA ALA A 92 3.43 -6.43 8.34
C ALA A 92 4.76 -5.67 8.37
N LYS A 93 4.76 -4.39 8.01
CA LYS A 93 5.92 -3.53 8.24
C LYS A 93 6.21 -3.42 9.74
N PRO A 94 7.48 -3.37 10.15
CA PRO A 94 7.87 -3.16 11.54
C PRO A 94 7.17 -1.93 12.13
N GLY A 95 6.53 -2.07 13.27
CA GLY A 95 5.82 -0.99 13.96
C GLY A 95 4.35 -0.79 13.55
N ALA A 96 3.83 -1.51 12.54
CA ALA A 96 2.44 -1.38 12.12
C ALA A 96 1.43 -1.68 13.24
N ASP A 97 1.61 -2.77 13.98
CA ASP A 97 0.76 -3.12 15.13
C ASP A 97 0.80 -2.03 16.21
N GLN A 98 1.99 -1.52 16.54
CA GLN A 98 2.17 -0.48 17.54
C GLN A 98 1.47 0.82 17.14
N LEU A 99 1.58 1.20 15.87
CA LEU A 99 0.96 2.41 15.32
C LEU A 99 -0.57 2.32 15.35
N LEU A 100 -1.12 1.20 14.86
CA LEU A 100 -2.57 0.96 14.85
C LEU A 100 -3.14 0.91 16.26
N ARG A 101 -2.43 0.28 17.20
CA ARG A 101 -2.80 0.25 18.62
C ARG A 101 -2.79 1.64 19.23
N ALA A 102 -1.75 2.44 18.99
CA ALA A 102 -1.65 3.80 19.52
C ALA A 102 -2.82 4.69 19.02
N ALA A 103 -3.18 4.59 17.75
CA ALA A 103 -4.34 5.29 17.20
C ALA A 103 -5.66 4.82 17.86
N GLY A 104 -5.84 3.51 18.03
CA GLY A 104 -7.03 2.94 18.67
C GLY A 104 -7.15 3.34 20.14
N ASP A 105 -6.06 3.28 20.91
CA ASP A 105 -6.02 3.68 22.33
C ASP A 105 -6.31 5.19 22.51
N ALA A 106 -5.96 6.00 21.53
CA ALA A 106 -6.31 7.43 21.48
C ALA A 106 -7.77 7.69 21.05
N GLY A 107 -8.55 6.65 20.74
CA GLY A 107 -9.95 6.78 20.32
C GLY A 107 -10.13 7.28 18.89
N ILE A 108 -9.08 7.21 18.06
CA ILE A 108 -9.10 7.66 16.66
C ILE A 108 -9.74 6.59 15.79
N SER A 109 -10.63 7.00 14.87
CA SER A 109 -11.24 6.10 13.91
C SER A 109 -10.22 5.70 12.84
N ILE A 110 -10.07 4.39 12.61
CA ILE A 110 -9.06 3.83 11.70
C ILE A 110 -9.73 3.21 10.49
N THR A 111 -9.29 3.61 9.30
CA THR A 111 -9.70 3.01 8.01
C THR A 111 -8.48 2.74 7.13
N ALA A 112 -8.67 1.91 6.11
CA ALA A 112 -7.64 1.65 5.10
C ALA A 112 -8.14 2.02 3.71
N ALA A 113 -7.23 2.50 2.84
CA ALA A 113 -7.48 2.85 1.45
C ALA A 113 -6.41 2.21 0.55
N THR A 114 -6.78 1.26 -0.30
CA THR A 114 -5.83 0.48 -1.10
C THR A 114 -6.21 0.41 -2.57
N SER A 115 -5.21 0.28 -3.44
CA SER A 115 -5.38 -0.03 -4.87
C SER A 115 -5.50 -1.54 -5.13
N SER A 116 -5.09 -2.37 -4.18
CA SER A 116 -5.06 -3.83 -4.30
C SER A 116 -6.45 -4.46 -4.12
N PRO A 117 -6.66 -5.69 -4.62
CA PRO A 117 -7.91 -6.42 -4.42
C PRO A 117 -8.22 -6.64 -2.94
N ARG A 118 -9.46 -6.33 -2.54
CA ARG A 118 -9.93 -6.44 -1.15
C ARG A 118 -9.59 -7.78 -0.51
N GLU A 119 -9.89 -8.88 -1.20
CA GLU A 119 -9.68 -10.23 -0.69
C GLU A 119 -8.22 -10.52 -0.32
N HIS A 120 -7.26 -10.04 -1.13
CA HIS A 120 -5.84 -10.19 -0.87
C HIS A 120 -5.44 -9.44 0.41
N ILE A 121 -5.86 -8.20 0.52
CA ILE A 121 -5.51 -7.31 1.63
C ILE A 121 -6.15 -7.77 2.94
N GLU A 122 -7.46 -8.12 2.93
CA GLU A 122 -8.14 -8.63 4.12
C GLU A 122 -7.43 -9.87 4.66
N ARG A 123 -7.07 -10.81 3.78
CA ARG A 123 -6.38 -12.02 4.16
C ARG A 123 -4.99 -11.76 4.74
N ALA A 124 -4.24 -10.85 4.12
CA ALA A 124 -2.92 -10.45 4.61
C ALA A 124 -2.98 -9.75 5.96
N LEU A 125 -3.89 -8.78 6.12
CA LEU A 125 -4.07 -8.05 7.38
C LEU A 125 -4.58 -8.95 8.50
N GLU A 126 -5.50 -9.89 8.20
CA GLU A 126 -5.99 -10.88 9.17
C GLU A 126 -4.84 -11.76 9.68
N ARG A 127 -4.05 -12.33 8.76
CA ARG A 127 -2.90 -13.19 9.09
C ARG A 127 -1.83 -12.46 9.92
N ASN A 128 -1.63 -11.19 9.66
CA ASN A 128 -0.69 -10.34 10.40
C ASN A 128 -1.29 -9.73 11.68
N GLY A 129 -2.56 -10.04 12.03
CA GLY A 129 -3.21 -9.54 13.25
C GLY A 129 -3.61 -8.06 13.21
N LEU A 130 -3.60 -7.42 12.03
CA LEU A 130 -3.86 -5.99 11.85
C LEU A 130 -5.32 -5.65 11.53
N LEU A 131 -6.07 -6.60 10.94
CA LEU A 131 -7.43 -6.35 10.44
C LEU A 131 -8.38 -5.87 11.54
N GLY A 132 -8.22 -6.37 12.77
CA GLY A 132 -9.08 -6.02 13.90
C GLY A 132 -9.03 -4.56 14.36
N TYR A 133 -8.00 -3.81 13.97
CA TYR A 133 -7.89 -2.37 14.25
C TYR A 133 -8.63 -1.51 13.21
N ILE A 134 -8.86 -2.04 12.01
CA ILE A 134 -9.39 -1.30 10.86
C ILE A 134 -10.90 -1.42 10.83
N SER A 135 -11.61 -0.32 11.06
CA SER A 135 -13.08 -0.30 11.10
C SER A 135 -13.71 -0.51 9.72
N ARG A 136 -13.04 -0.07 8.65
CA ARG A 136 -13.44 -0.29 7.27
C ARG A 136 -12.27 -0.12 6.30
N MET A 137 -12.28 -0.93 5.26
CA MET A 137 -11.37 -0.80 4.11
C MET A 137 -12.15 -0.25 2.91
N PHE A 138 -11.44 0.53 2.09
CA PHE A 138 -11.90 1.06 0.81
C PHE A 138 -10.91 0.65 -0.27
N THR A 139 -11.42 0.29 -1.46
CA THR A 139 -10.57 -0.05 -2.61
C THR A 139 -10.87 0.86 -3.79
N ASN A 140 -9.87 1.07 -4.66
CA ASN A 140 -10.06 1.82 -5.90
C ASN A 140 -11.17 1.22 -6.77
N SER A 141 -11.29 -0.11 -6.80
CA SER A 141 -12.32 -0.80 -7.58
C SER A 141 -13.73 -0.50 -7.09
N GLU A 142 -13.94 -0.36 -5.77
CA GLU A 142 -15.24 -0.03 -5.17
C GLU A 142 -15.62 1.43 -5.39
N VAL A 143 -14.64 2.34 -5.33
CA VAL A 143 -14.84 3.77 -5.54
C VAL A 143 -14.92 4.12 -7.03
N GLY A 144 -14.34 3.27 -7.90
CA GLY A 144 -14.33 3.47 -9.35
C GLY A 144 -13.30 4.50 -9.83
N LYS A 145 -12.36 4.91 -8.97
CA LYS A 145 -11.30 5.87 -9.29
C LYS A 145 -9.98 5.47 -8.62
N SER A 146 -8.88 5.82 -9.28
CA SER A 146 -7.53 5.65 -8.74
C SER A 146 -7.18 6.75 -7.74
N LYS A 147 -6.09 6.56 -6.98
CA LYS A 147 -5.55 7.52 -6.01
C LYS A 147 -4.99 8.84 -6.63
N HIS A 148 -5.06 8.99 -7.96
CA HIS A 148 -4.91 10.30 -8.60
C HIS A 148 -6.07 11.25 -8.31
N PHE A 149 -7.16 10.73 -7.75
CA PHE A 149 -8.34 11.48 -7.30
C PHE A 149 -8.58 11.24 -5.82
N PRO A 150 -9.11 12.21 -5.07
CA PRO A 150 -9.28 12.10 -3.62
C PRO A 150 -10.49 11.26 -3.19
N ASP A 151 -11.21 10.66 -4.13
CA ASP A 151 -12.50 10.01 -3.90
C ASP A 151 -12.43 8.90 -2.86
N ILE A 152 -11.37 8.08 -2.86
CA ILE A 152 -11.19 6.99 -1.90
C ILE A 152 -10.96 7.52 -0.47
N TYR A 153 -10.19 8.60 -0.33
CA TYR A 153 -9.93 9.25 0.96
C TYR A 153 -11.19 9.96 1.47
N ASN A 154 -11.92 10.64 0.57
CA ASN A 154 -13.20 11.28 0.90
C ASN A 154 -14.25 10.25 1.35
N ALA A 155 -14.31 9.07 0.71
CA ALA A 155 -15.20 7.99 1.13
C ALA A 155 -14.82 7.47 2.53
N ALA A 156 -13.53 7.32 2.83
CA ALA A 156 -13.03 6.90 4.12
C ALA A 156 -13.31 7.94 5.22
N ALA A 157 -13.01 9.21 4.99
CA ALA A 157 -13.29 10.31 5.93
C ALA A 157 -14.81 10.47 6.18
N SER A 158 -15.63 10.37 5.13
CA SER A 158 -17.08 10.39 5.25
C SER A 158 -17.62 9.25 6.13
N TYR A 159 -17.08 8.04 5.99
CA TYR A 159 -17.42 6.90 6.85
C TYR A 159 -17.07 7.16 8.31
N MET A 160 -15.88 7.72 8.58
CA MET A 160 -15.42 8.10 9.92
C MET A 160 -16.15 9.32 10.48
N ARG A 161 -16.87 10.07 9.64
CA ARG A 161 -17.52 11.36 9.97
C ARG A 161 -16.50 12.41 10.42
N THR A 162 -15.36 12.45 9.76
CA THR A 162 -14.30 13.42 10.02
C THR A 162 -14.15 14.37 8.83
N ALA A 163 -13.73 15.61 9.10
CA ALA A 163 -13.32 16.54 8.06
C ALA A 163 -11.88 16.24 7.58
N PRO A 164 -11.48 16.66 6.38
CA PRO A 164 -10.11 16.49 5.90
C PRO A 164 -9.07 16.99 6.92
N GLU A 165 -9.26 18.17 7.48
CA GLU A 165 -8.37 18.78 8.47
C GLU A 165 -8.37 18.10 9.85
N GLU A 166 -9.23 17.13 10.09
CA GLU A 166 -9.29 16.28 11.28
C GLU A 166 -8.79 14.85 10.98
N THR A 167 -8.30 14.62 9.76
CA THR A 167 -7.92 13.29 9.27
C THR A 167 -6.49 13.30 8.78
N VAL A 168 -5.70 12.32 9.24
CA VAL A 168 -4.36 12.09 8.73
C VAL A 168 -4.33 10.88 7.81
N VAL A 169 -3.57 10.98 6.72
CA VAL A 169 -3.40 9.90 5.74
C VAL A 169 -1.93 9.49 5.69
N PHE A 170 -1.67 8.20 5.80
CA PHE A 170 -0.36 7.59 5.63
C PHE A 170 -0.24 7.01 4.22
N GLU A 171 0.76 7.43 3.49
CA GLU A 171 1.03 7.05 2.10
C GLU A 171 2.52 6.92 1.84
N ASP A 172 2.89 5.97 0.96
CA ASP A 172 4.26 5.76 0.52
C ASP A 172 4.52 6.34 -0.89
N SER A 173 3.47 6.61 -1.68
CA SER A 173 3.61 7.09 -3.05
C SER A 173 3.39 8.60 -3.17
N LEU A 174 4.31 9.28 -3.86
CA LEU A 174 4.33 10.74 -4.03
C LEU A 174 3.06 11.28 -4.70
N TYR A 175 2.57 10.62 -5.75
CA TYR A 175 1.38 11.10 -6.46
C TYR A 175 0.12 11.04 -5.58
N ALA A 176 -0.04 9.97 -4.81
CA ALA A 176 -1.16 9.81 -3.90
C ALA A 176 -1.07 10.80 -2.73
N LEU A 177 0.12 10.99 -2.15
CA LEU A 177 0.36 11.96 -1.10
C LEU A 177 0.02 13.39 -1.56
N LYS A 178 0.42 13.79 -2.78
CA LYS A 178 0.06 15.10 -3.36
C LYS A 178 -1.44 15.25 -3.56
N THR A 179 -2.14 14.19 -3.96
CA THR A 179 -3.61 14.18 -4.07
C THR A 179 -4.27 14.42 -2.72
N VAL A 180 -3.80 13.72 -1.69
CA VAL A 180 -4.27 13.84 -0.30
C VAL A 180 -4.06 15.27 0.23
N ALA A 181 -2.85 15.80 0.10
CA ALA A 181 -2.50 17.17 0.52
C ALA A 181 -3.38 18.22 -0.17
N SER A 182 -3.58 18.08 -1.49
CA SER A 182 -4.42 18.99 -2.28
C SER A 182 -5.90 18.94 -1.87
N ALA A 183 -6.36 17.85 -1.28
CA ALA A 183 -7.71 17.69 -0.76
C ALA A 183 -7.87 18.19 0.69
N GLY A 184 -6.81 18.70 1.32
CA GLY A 184 -6.83 19.34 2.63
C GLY A 184 -6.64 18.38 3.82
N TYR A 185 -6.22 17.15 3.57
CA TYR A 185 -5.87 16.19 4.61
C TYR A 185 -4.47 16.45 5.17
N HIS A 186 -4.25 16.06 6.42
CA HIS A 186 -2.91 15.93 6.94
C HIS A 186 -2.21 14.71 6.35
N THR A 187 -0.90 14.82 6.11
CA THR A 187 -0.14 13.81 5.39
C THR A 187 1.04 13.29 6.19
N VAL A 188 1.20 11.96 6.17
CA VAL A 188 2.42 11.28 6.63
C VAL A 188 2.98 10.48 5.47
N GLY A 189 4.13 10.92 4.96
CA GLY A 189 4.90 10.17 3.97
C GLY A 189 5.69 9.05 4.65
N VAL A 190 5.50 7.84 4.20
CA VAL A 190 6.18 6.63 4.72
C VAL A 190 7.27 6.21 3.75
N ALA A 191 8.50 6.12 4.23
CA ALA A 191 9.62 5.69 3.40
C ALA A 191 9.43 4.27 2.86
N ASP A 192 9.46 4.13 1.55
CA ASP A 192 9.62 2.86 0.87
C ASP A 192 10.31 3.02 -0.49
N CYS A 193 11.61 2.78 -0.53
CA CYS A 193 12.41 2.94 -1.74
C CYS A 193 12.13 1.87 -2.82
N LYS A 194 11.38 0.81 -2.50
CA LYS A 194 10.98 -0.20 -3.47
C LYS A 194 9.81 0.25 -4.34
N GLY A 195 8.93 1.10 -3.79
CA GLY A 195 7.74 1.60 -4.47
C GLY A 195 7.87 3.01 -5.04
N GLU A 196 8.49 3.92 -4.28
CA GLU A 196 8.64 5.34 -4.65
C GLU A 196 10.11 5.70 -4.79
N PRO A 197 10.63 5.92 -6.01
CA PRO A 197 12.03 6.29 -6.21
C PRO A 197 12.33 7.73 -5.80
N ASP A 198 11.35 8.65 -5.83
CA ASP A 198 11.50 10.05 -5.45
C ASP A 198 11.20 10.28 -3.97
N GLN A 199 12.06 9.71 -3.11
CA GLN A 199 11.93 9.86 -1.66
C GLN A 199 12.11 11.30 -1.17
N ASP A 200 12.89 12.11 -1.87
CA ASP A 200 13.04 13.52 -1.54
C ASP A 200 11.75 14.29 -1.86
N GLY A 201 11.13 14.05 -3.02
CA GLY A 201 9.84 14.61 -3.36
C GLY A 201 8.72 14.18 -2.39
N LEU A 202 8.72 12.91 -1.95
CA LEU A 202 7.78 12.41 -0.95
C LEU A 202 7.97 13.13 0.40
N ARG A 203 9.21 13.34 0.82
CA ARG A 203 9.56 14.08 2.04
C ARG A 203 9.14 15.55 1.99
N GLU A 204 9.34 16.21 0.84
CA GLU A 204 8.96 17.61 0.66
C GLU A 204 7.44 17.81 0.60
N ALA A 205 6.70 16.83 0.09
CA ALA A 205 5.24 16.90 -0.06
C ALA A 205 4.48 16.52 1.21
N ALA A 206 5.11 15.85 2.17
CA ALA A 206 4.50 15.39 3.42
C ALA A 206 4.55 16.47 4.51
N ASP A 207 3.49 16.58 5.33
CA ASP A 207 3.56 17.34 6.59
C ASP A 207 4.54 16.70 7.57
N ILE A 208 4.55 15.36 7.59
CA ILE A 208 5.48 14.54 8.37
C ILE A 208 6.00 13.43 7.45
N TYR A 209 7.31 13.23 7.44
CA TYR A 209 7.93 12.08 6.77
C TYR A 209 8.59 11.18 7.82
N ILE A 210 8.34 9.88 7.73
CA ILE A 210 8.87 8.86 8.63
C ILE A 210 9.61 7.77 7.86
N SER A 211 10.67 7.27 8.46
CA SER A 211 11.42 6.11 7.96
C SER A 211 10.89 4.79 8.51
N GLU A 212 10.34 4.84 9.72
CA GLU A 212 9.76 3.69 10.41
C GLU A 212 8.41 4.04 11.02
N LEU A 213 7.46 3.11 10.98
CA LEU A 213 6.11 3.33 11.54
C LEU A 213 6.12 3.57 13.05
N SER A 214 7.10 3.03 13.77
CA SER A 214 7.29 3.26 15.21
C SER A 214 7.46 4.74 15.58
N GLU A 215 8.01 5.55 14.67
CA GLU A 215 8.16 7.00 14.87
C GLU A 215 6.81 7.72 14.96
N ALA A 216 5.82 7.23 14.21
CA ALA A 216 4.51 7.84 14.10
C ALA A 216 3.57 7.54 15.27
N ALA A 217 3.84 6.53 16.10
CA ALA A 217 3.01 6.22 17.27
C ALA A 217 2.84 7.43 18.21
N ARG A 218 3.84 8.31 18.24
CA ARG A 218 3.81 9.56 19.04
C ARG A 218 2.83 10.62 18.51
N ILE A 219 2.37 10.51 17.24
CA ILE A 219 1.38 11.42 16.67
C ILE A 219 0.05 11.29 17.43
N PHE A 220 -0.24 10.09 17.94
CA PHE A 220 -1.48 9.74 18.63
C PHE A 220 -1.35 9.70 20.16
N ASP A 221 -0.25 10.18 20.74
CA ASP A 221 -0.05 10.18 22.18
C ASP A 221 -0.95 11.23 22.87
N PRO A 222 -1.92 10.81 23.71
CA PRO A 222 -2.84 11.72 24.39
C PRO A 222 -2.19 12.57 25.50
N ALA A 223 -0.92 12.31 25.83
CA ALA A 223 -0.19 13.02 26.89
C ALA A 223 0.46 14.34 26.42
N ARG A 224 0.04 14.86 25.26
CA ARG A 224 0.56 16.10 24.68
C ARG A 224 -0.48 17.18 24.56
#